data_3d740477fd6bca758696ba8d6656d124
#
_entry.id   3d740477fd6bca758696ba8d6656d124
#
_cell.length_a   1.000
_cell.length_b   1.000
_cell.length_c   1.000
_cell.angle_alpha   90.00
_cell.angle_beta   90.00
_cell.angle_gamma   90.00
#
_symmetry.space_group_name_H-M   'P 1'
#
loop_
_entity.id
_entity.type
_entity.pdbx_description
1 polymer ?
#
loop_
_entity_poly.entity_id
_entity_poly.type
_entity_poly.pdbx_seq_one_letter_code
_entity_poly.pdbx_strand_id
1 'polypeptide(L)'
;MAWDLRRRGAGETGPWSFLSHNLSFALLILLAVLLLLAGRAQGSWTDAARSFLQDIVSPFFTAVAGPSNSASRWAEGLGAAFDVYGENQRLREENRQLLAFKNEAIELRQKVVRYEALLHTGPQPGSAFVTGRVIADSGGPFQNTLIVGAGRAMGVAKGQAVTTEQGLVGHIVNAGNQSSRVLLLTDVSSRIPVRLERANVRAIMAGDGSVTPYLDYLPRGTMLVAGDRVVTASDGGVFPPGLPVGIVAEGGAGFPRVTLFTDER
;
A
#
# COMPACT_ATOMS: atom_id res chain seq x y z
N MET A 1 44.20 -64.33 28.91
CA MET A 1 43.64 -65.50 28.24
C MET A 1 43.16 -65.04 26.90
N ALA A 2 44.01 -65.16 25.93
CA ALA A 2 44.25 -66.28 25.06
C ALA A 2 43.43 -66.15 23.79
N TRP A 3 44.18 -65.86 22.75
CA TRP A 3 44.28 -66.58 21.48
C TRP A 3 43.14 -66.26 20.46
N ASP A 4 43.32 -66.09 19.21
CA ASP A 4 44.42 -66.17 18.22
C ASP A 4 43.74 -66.30 16.84
N LEU A 5 44.49 -65.94 15.80
CA LEU A 5 44.54 -66.44 14.45
C LEU A 5 43.60 -65.90 13.37
N ARG A 6 44.22 -65.02 12.54
CA ARG A 6 44.68 -65.35 11.18
C ARG A 6 43.68 -65.94 10.21
N ARG A 7 43.49 -65.22 9.13
CA ARG A 7 43.79 -65.65 7.71
C ARG A 7 43.47 -64.50 6.77
N ARG A 8 44.46 -63.93 6.24
CA ARG A 8 44.99 -64.05 4.86
C ARG A 8 43.99 -64.60 3.86
N GLY A 9 43.64 -63.75 2.92
CA GLY A 9 43.03 -64.07 1.66
C GLY A 9 43.60 -63.08 0.61
N ALA A 10 44.56 -63.57 -0.08
CA ALA A 10 45.31 -62.97 -1.18
C ALA A 10 44.36 -62.73 -2.37
N GLY A 11 44.62 -61.63 -3.00
CA GLY A 11 44.81 -61.32 -4.40
C GLY A 11 43.97 -62.11 -5.43
N GLU A 12 43.30 -61.38 -6.24
CA GLU A 12 43.23 -61.67 -7.65
C GLU A 12 43.10 -60.37 -8.41
N THR A 13 44.25 -59.82 -8.79
CA THR A 13 44.32 -58.80 -9.84
C THR A 13 44.11 -59.56 -11.16
N GLY A 14 42.89 -59.52 -11.65
CA GLY A 14 42.57 -60.04 -12.97
C GLY A 14 43.30 -59.28 -14.07
N PRO A 15 43.80 -59.99 -15.09
CA PRO A 15 44.64 -59.43 -16.14
C PRO A 15 43.93 -58.44 -17.10
N TRP A 16 42.76 -58.07 -16.81
CA TRP A 16 41.90 -57.22 -17.68
C TRP A 16 42.11 -55.69 -17.51
N SER A 17 42.75 -55.24 -16.46
CA SER A 17 42.94 -53.82 -16.22
C SER A 17 44.07 -53.22 -17.07
N PHE A 18 44.98 -54.01 -17.60
CA PHE A 18 46.08 -53.56 -18.47
C PHE A 18 45.69 -53.44 -19.93
N LEU A 19 44.65 -54.13 -20.40
CA LEU A 19 44.19 -54.02 -21.78
C LEU A 19 43.41 -52.75 -22.06
N SER A 20 42.68 -52.24 -21.08
CA SER A 20 41.82 -51.05 -21.30
C SER A 20 42.61 -49.75 -21.47
N HIS A 21 43.73 -49.58 -20.74
CA HIS A 21 44.60 -48.41 -20.90
C HIS A 21 45.36 -48.40 -22.24
N ASN A 22 45.87 -49.55 -22.66
CA ASN A 22 46.58 -49.67 -23.94
C ASN A 22 45.65 -49.53 -25.15
N LEU A 23 44.41 -49.98 -25.04
CA LEU A 23 43.38 -49.80 -26.06
C LEU A 23 42.99 -48.31 -26.21
N SER A 24 42.86 -47.60 -25.11
CA SER A 24 42.55 -46.16 -25.12
C SER A 24 43.73 -45.36 -25.73
N PHE A 25 44.96 -45.70 -25.38
CA PHE A 25 46.14 -45.05 -25.96
C PHE A 25 46.30 -45.42 -27.45
N ALA A 26 46.06 -46.69 -27.83
CA ALA A 26 46.09 -47.11 -29.21
C ALA A 26 45.00 -46.42 -30.05
N LEU A 27 43.82 -46.23 -29.49
CA LEU A 27 42.73 -45.53 -30.15
C LEU A 27 43.04 -44.02 -30.32
N LEU A 28 43.65 -43.38 -29.29
CA LEU A 28 44.09 -41.98 -29.36
C LEU A 28 45.21 -41.79 -30.40
N ILE A 29 46.18 -42.73 -30.47
CA ILE A 29 47.23 -42.69 -31.45
C ILE A 29 46.70 -42.93 -32.86
N LEU A 30 45.77 -43.87 -33.02
CA LEU A 30 45.08 -44.13 -34.29
C LEU A 30 44.30 -42.89 -34.74
N LEU A 31 43.58 -42.22 -33.82
CA LEU A 31 42.84 -41.00 -34.10
C LEU A 31 43.76 -39.85 -34.48
N ALA A 32 44.88 -39.70 -33.78
CA ALA A 32 45.89 -38.67 -34.11
C ALA A 32 46.57 -38.90 -35.48
N VAL A 33 46.89 -40.16 -35.80
CA VAL A 33 47.44 -40.54 -37.11
C VAL A 33 46.43 -40.32 -38.21
N LEU A 34 45.17 -40.65 -37.96
CA LEU A 34 44.08 -40.44 -38.92
C LEU A 34 43.84 -38.95 -39.17
N LEU A 35 43.92 -38.10 -38.12
CA LEU A 35 43.86 -36.64 -38.24
C LEU A 35 45.07 -36.08 -38.99
N LEU A 36 46.28 -36.62 -38.80
CA LEU A 36 47.48 -36.20 -39.51
C LEU A 36 47.46 -36.59 -40.98
N LEU A 37 46.94 -37.78 -41.30
CA LEU A 37 46.73 -38.27 -42.67
C LEU A 37 45.63 -37.47 -43.38
N ALA A 38 44.55 -37.13 -42.70
CA ALA A 38 43.49 -36.28 -43.22
C ALA A 38 44.00 -34.84 -43.48
N GLY A 39 44.94 -34.33 -42.69
CA GLY A 39 45.55 -33.03 -42.90
C GLY A 39 46.53 -32.96 -44.10
N ARG A 40 46.99 -34.10 -44.63
CA ARG A 40 47.95 -34.15 -45.74
C ARG A 40 47.35 -34.46 -47.11
N ALA A 41 46.08 -34.82 -47.15
CA ALA A 41 45.35 -35.06 -48.37
C ALA A 41 44.74 -33.76 -48.90
N GLN A 42 45.56 -32.99 -49.63
CA GLN A 42 45.05 -31.90 -50.46
C GLN A 42 44.32 -32.50 -51.67
N GLY A 43 42.98 -32.57 -51.60
CA GLY A 43 42.20 -32.97 -52.74
C GLY A 43 40.77 -33.32 -52.35
N SER A 44 39.83 -32.60 -52.90
CA SER A 44 38.36 -32.80 -53.04
C SER A 44 37.54 -33.58 -51.98
N TRP A 45 38.16 -34.30 -51.07
CA TRP A 45 37.49 -35.04 -49.97
C TRP A 45 37.27 -34.16 -48.73
N THR A 46 37.97 -33.03 -48.61
CA THR A 46 37.86 -32.15 -47.43
C THR A 46 36.55 -31.39 -47.38
N ASP A 47 35.95 -31.13 -48.51
CA ASP A 47 34.66 -30.42 -48.57
C ASP A 47 33.47 -31.33 -48.19
N ALA A 48 33.55 -32.60 -48.56
CA ALA A 48 32.55 -33.58 -48.13
C ALA A 48 32.66 -33.96 -46.65
N ALA A 49 33.87 -34.02 -46.10
CA ALA A 49 34.09 -34.26 -44.67
C ALA A 49 33.71 -33.03 -43.80
N ARG A 50 33.89 -31.80 -44.30
CA ARG A 50 33.48 -30.58 -43.60
C ARG A 50 31.94 -30.45 -43.56
N SER A 51 31.26 -30.75 -44.66
CA SER A 51 29.80 -30.71 -44.65
C SER A 51 29.21 -31.76 -43.74
N PHE A 52 29.79 -32.98 -43.69
CA PHE A 52 29.31 -34.06 -42.81
C PHE A 52 29.58 -33.74 -41.32
N LEU A 53 30.70 -33.08 -40.98
CA LEU A 53 30.96 -32.64 -39.61
C LEU A 53 30.09 -31.45 -39.20
N GLN A 54 29.76 -30.55 -40.12
CA GLN A 54 28.83 -29.43 -39.83
C GLN A 54 27.40 -29.93 -39.57
N ASP A 55 26.96 -30.95 -40.32
CA ASP A 55 25.59 -31.50 -40.14
C ASP A 55 25.44 -32.33 -38.85
N ILE A 56 26.52 -32.99 -38.37
CA ILE A 56 26.50 -33.76 -37.13
C ILE A 56 26.68 -32.88 -35.89
N VAL A 57 27.45 -31.78 -36.00
CA VAL A 57 27.77 -30.90 -34.86
C VAL A 57 26.71 -29.77 -34.69
N SER A 58 26.02 -29.40 -35.79
CA SER A 58 25.02 -28.35 -35.74
C SER A 58 23.87 -28.62 -34.77
N PRO A 59 23.30 -29.84 -34.65
CA PRO A 59 22.25 -30.09 -33.68
C PRO A 59 22.75 -30.07 -32.23
N PHE A 60 24.05 -30.34 -32.01
CA PHE A 60 24.64 -30.27 -30.66
C PHE A 60 24.83 -28.84 -30.18
N PHE A 61 25.24 -27.90 -31.04
CA PHE A 61 25.38 -26.49 -30.68
C PHE A 61 24.05 -25.79 -30.55
N THR A 62 23.01 -26.15 -31.31
CA THR A 62 21.68 -25.63 -31.14
C THR A 62 21.00 -26.15 -29.86
N ALA A 63 21.35 -27.36 -29.42
CA ALA A 63 20.84 -27.89 -28.14
C ALA A 63 21.52 -27.28 -26.91
N VAL A 64 22.81 -26.86 -27.05
CA VAL A 64 23.57 -26.22 -25.94
C VAL A 64 23.38 -24.70 -25.91
N ALA A 65 23.07 -24.07 -27.04
CA ALA A 65 22.83 -22.62 -27.14
C ALA A 65 21.36 -22.23 -26.80
N GLY A 66 20.48 -23.22 -26.62
CA GLY A 66 19.04 -23.02 -26.35
C GLY A 66 18.56 -22.91 -24.90
N PRO A 67 19.35 -23.10 -23.83
CA PRO A 67 18.79 -23.12 -22.48
C PRO A 67 18.88 -21.80 -21.70
N SER A 68 19.56 -20.76 -22.20
CA SER A 68 19.72 -19.52 -21.42
C SER A 68 18.42 -18.73 -21.23
N ASN A 69 17.49 -18.81 -22.19
CA ASN A 69 16.19 -18.13 -22.10
C ASN A 69 15.11 -18.95 -21.38
N SER A 70 15.32 -20.26 -21.22
CA SER A 70 14.37 -21.12 -20.49
C SER A 70 14.63 -21.06 -18.99
N ALA A 71 15.90 -21.01 -18.57
CA ALA A 71 16.28 -20.93 -17.16
C ALA A 71 15.87 -19.58 -16.54
N SER A 72 15.97 -18.47 -17.27
CA SER A 72 15.49 -17.17 -16.81
C SER A 72 13.96 -17.13 -16.65
N ARG A 73 13.22 -17.70 -17.60
CA ARG A 73 11.76 -17.81 -17.51
C ARG A 73 11.29 -18.70 -16.36
N TRP A 74 12.04 -19.77 -16.06
CA TRP A 74 11.77 -20.61 -14.90
C TRP A 74 12.07 -19.87 -13.58
N ALA A 75 13.15 -19.10 -13.53
CA ALA A 75 13.50 -18.29 -12.37
C ALA A 75 12.51 -17.15 -12.15
N GLU A 76 12.06 -16.49 -13.22
CA GLU A 76 11.02 -15.46 -13.17
C GLU A 76 9.65 -16.04 -12.75
N GLY A 77 9.31 -17.23 -13.25
CA GLY A 77 8.08 -17.94 -12.86
C GLY A 77 8.07 -18.39 -11.41
N LEU A 78 9.21 -18.82 -10.87
CA LEU A 78 9.35 -19.16 -9.45
C LEU A 78 9.29 -17.91 -8.57
N GLY A 79 9.95 -16.81 -8.96
CA GLY A 79 9.87 -15.53 -8.25
C GLY A 79 8.44 -15.02 -8.15
N ALA A 80 7.72 -15.01 -9.27
CA ALA A 80 6.31 -14.61 -9.30
C ALA A 80 5.41 -15.51 -8.44
N ALA A 81 5.67 -16.82 -8.37
CA ALA A 81 4.92 -17.74 -7.52
C ALA A 81 5.20 -17.48 -6.02
N PHE A 82 6.43 -17.16 -5.63
CA PHE A 82 6.76 -16.80 -4.26
C PHE A 82 6.17 -15.44 -3.85
N ASP A 83 6.17 -14.45 -4.76
CA ASP A 83 5.53 -13.16 -4.52
C ASP A 83 4.01 -13.31 -4.33
N VAL A 84 3.33 -14.13 -5.13
CA VAL A 84 1.91 -14.41 -4.96
C VAL A 84 1.61 -15.11 -3.63
N TYR A 85 2.47 -16.02 -3.19
CA TYR A 85 2.32 -16.68 -1.88
C TYR A 85 2.51 -15.69 -0.73
N GLY A 86 3.53 -14.83 -0.79
CA GLY A 86 3.78 -13.78 0.19
C GLY A 86 2.64 -12.78 0.27
N GLU A 87 2.16 -12.31 -0.87
CA GLU A 87 1.03 -11.39 -0.98
C GLU A 87 -0.27 -12.03 -0.47
N ASN A 88 -0.50 -13.32 -0.77
CA ASN A 88 -1.68 -14.02 -0.26
C ASN A 88 -1.67 -14.20 1.26
N GLN A 89 -0.49 -14.45 1.86
CA GLN A 89 -0.36 -14.50 3.31
C GLN A 89 -0.58 -13.12 3.93
N ARG A 90 0.00 -12.07 3.35
CA ARG A 90 -0.19 -10.68 3.79
C ARG A 90 -1.66 -10.28 3.72
N LEU A 91 -2.33 -10.52 2.58
CA LEU A 91 -3.75 -10.23 2.42
C LEU A 91 -4.63 -11.02 3.40
N ARG A 92 -4.28 -12.27 3.70
CA ARG A 92 -4.99 -13.03 4.74
C ARG A 92 -4.82 -12.45 6.12
N GLU A 93 -3.62 -11.98 6.44
CA GLU A 93 -3.36 -11.35 7.74
C GLU A 93 -4.07 -10.00 7.86
N GLU A 94 -3.99 -9.15 6.83
CA GLU A 94 -4.76 -7.91 6.77
C GLU A 94 -6.28 -8.17 6.89
N ASN A 95 -6.77 -9.21 6.22
CA ASN A 95 -8.20 -9.58 6.32
C ASN A 95 -8.58 -10.02 7.72
N ARG A 96 -7.72 -10.79 8.42
CA ARG A 96 -7.95 -11.16 9.82
C ARG A 96 -7.98 -9.95 10.74
N GLN A 97 -7.04 -9.02 10.56
CA GLN A 97 -7.00 -7.77 11.34
C GLN A 97 -8.23 -6.91 11.07
N LEU A 98 -8.63 -6.76 9.81
CA LEU A 98 -9.86 -6.04 9.45
C LEU A 98 -11.11 -6.69 10.06
N LEU A 99 -11.19 -8.03 10.08
CA LEU A 99 -12.28 -8.74 10.73
C LEU A 99 -12.28 -8.54 12.24
N ALA A 100 -11.10 -8.53 12.87
CA ALA A 100 -10.98 -8.25 14.31
C ALA A 100 -11.46 -6.82 14.63
N PHE A 101 -11.00 -5.81 13.89
CA PHE A 101 -11.48 -4.43 14.05
C PHE A 101 -12.97 -4.28 13.77
N LYS A 102 -13.48 -4.98 12.77
CA LYS A 102 -14.93 -4.99 12.48
C LYS A 102 -15.75 -5.55 13.67
N ASN A 103 -15.29 -6.65 14.24
CA ASN A 103 -15.97 -7.26 15.39
C ASN A 103 -15.92 -6.35 16.62
N GLU A 104 -14.77 -5.73 16.89
CA GLU A 104 -14.62 -4.75 17.96
C GLU A 104 -15.55 -3.54 17.76
N ALA A 105 -15.62 -3.01 16.53
CA ALA A 105 -16.52 -1.90 16.20
C ALA A 105 -18.00 -2.29 16.40
N ILE A 106 -18.38 -3.51 16.03
CA ILE A 106 -19.74 -4.02 16.27
C ILE A 106 -20.02 -4.11 17.78
N GLU A 107 -19.08 -4.64 18.55
CA GLU A 107 -19.23 -4.77 20.01
C GLU A 107 -19.35 -3.40 20.68
N LEU A 108 -18.48 -2.45 20.31
CA LEU A 108 -18.54 -1.09 20.82
C LEU A 108 -19.86 -0.41 20.45
N ARG A 109 -20.33 -0.59 19.23
CA ARG A 109 -21.64 -0.05 18.79
C ARG A 109 -22.79 -0.64 19.62
N GLN A 110 -22.76 -1.94 19.91
CA GLN A 110 -23.76 -2.57 20.78
C GLN A 110 -23.69 -2.03 22.22
N LYS A 111 -22.48 -1.77 22.75
CA LYS A 111 -22.31 -1.13 24.06
C LYS A 111 -22.91 0.27 24.08
N VAL A 112 -22.63 1.08 23.04
CA VAL A 112 -23.21 2.43 22.90
C VAL A 112 -24.75 2.38 22.89
N VAL A 113 -25.34 1.56 22.03
CA VAL A 113 -26.82 1.41 21.96
C VAL A 113 -27.38 0.98 23.31
N ARG A 114 -26.69 0.09 24.03
CA ARG A 114 -27.15 -0.34 25.39
C ARG A 114 -27.07 0.81 26.38
N TYR A 115 -26.03 1.63 26.36
CA TYR A 115 -25.90 2.79 27.24
C TYR A 115 -26.89 3.88 26.87
N GLU A 116 -27.16 4.13 25.60
CA GLU A 116 -28.21 5.06 25.15
C GLU A 116 -29.58 4.63 25.63
N ALA A 117 -29.87 3.33 25.55
CA ALA A 117 -31.13 2.77 26.05
C ALA A 117 -31.27 2.92 27.58
N LEU A 118 -30.16 2.72 28.33
CA LEU A 118 -30.15 2.90 29.79
C LEU A 118 -30.29 4.37 30.21
N LEU A 119 -29.71 5.27 29.43
CA LEU A 119 -29.78 6.73 29.69
C LEU A 119 -31.06 7.36 29.16
N HIS A 120 -31.97 6.58 28.53
CA HIS A 120 -33.19 7.10 27.85
C HIS A 120 -32.87 8.20 26.83
N THR A 121 -31.64 8.25 26.33
CA THR A 121 -31.24 9.11 25.24
C THR A 121 -31.60 8.36 23.96
N GLY A 122 -32.68 8.78 23.30
CA GLY A 122 -33.09 8.16 22.03
C GLY A 122 -31.94 8.15 21.03
N PRO A 123 -31.91 7.16 20.11
CA PRO A 123 -30.91 7.14 19.06
C PRO A 123 -30.96 8.47 18.33
N GLN A 124 -29.80 9.12 18.21
CA GLN A 124 -29.71 10.28 17.33
C GLN A 124 -30.13 9.81 15.94
N PRO A 125 -31.14 10.42 15.31
CA PRO A 125 -31.59 10.01 13.99
C PRO A 125 -30.38 9.99 13.07
N GLY A 126 -30.19 8.87 12.39
CA GLY A 126 -29.05 8.68 11.50
C GLY A 126 -28.94 9.90 10.59
N SER A 127 -27.76 10.51 10.56
CA SER A 127 -27.50 11.73 9.80
C SER A 127 -27.88 11.47 8.34
N ALA A 128 -28.96 12.06 7.88
CA ALA A 128 -29.33 12.02 6.47
C ALA A 128 -28.29 12.87 5.72
N PHE A 129 -27.56 12.25 4.83
CA PHE A 129 -26.59 12.95 3.98
C PHE A 129 -27.27 13.38 2.69
N VAL A 130 -27.02 14.63 2.31
CA VAL A 130 -27.39 15.17 1.01
C VAL A 130 -26.11 15.43 0.24
N THR A 131 -25.97 14.85 -0.93
CA THR A 131 -24.81 15.09 -1.79
C THR A 131 -25.12 16.22 -2.74
N GLY A 132 -24.27 17.24 -2.78
CA GLY A 132 -24.36 18.39 -3.68
C GLY A 132 -23.07 18.62 -4.42
N ARG A 133 -23.17 19.14 -5.66
CA ARG A 133 -22.01 19.59 -6.43
C ARG A 133 -21.73 21.04 -6.11
N VAL A 134 -20.44 21.42 -6.00
CA VAL A 134 -20.04 22.83 -5.98
C VAL A 134 -20.34 23.44 -7.35
N ILE A 135 -21.14 24.51 -7.35
CA ILE A 135 -21.58 25.24 -8.56
C ILE A 135 -20.67 26.43 -8.82
N ALA A 136 -20.31 27.13 -7.74
CA ALA A 136 -19.47 28.33 -7.84
C ALA A 136 -18.66 28.51 -6.54
N ASP A 137 -17.48 29.02 -6.71
CA ASP A 137 -16.71 29.67 -5.66
C ASP A 137 -17.12 31.14 -5.65
N SER A 138 -17.71 31.60 -4.56
CA SER A 138 -18.07 33.01 -4.40
C SER A 138 -17.06 33.75 -3.53
N GLY A 139 -15.81 33.21 -3.46
CA GLY A 139 -14.72 33.79 -2.70
C GLY A 139 -14.44 35.22 -3.15
N GLY A 140 -14.68 36.16 -2.26
CA GLY A 140 -14.18 37.53 -2.35
C GLY A 140 -12.93 37.68 -1.49
N PRO A 141 -12.25 38.82 -1.54
CA PRO A 141 -11.01 39.05 -0.76
C PRO A 141 -11.21 38.94 0.75
N PHE A 142 -12.46 38.87 1.22
CA PHE A 142 -12.80 38.85 2.65
C PHE A 142 -13.78 37.73 3.05
N GLN A 143 -14.29 36.96 2.10
CA GLN A 143 -15.24 35.88 2.38
C GLN A 143 -14.89 34.63 1.60
N ASN A 144 -14.62 33.56 2.33
CA ASN A 144 -14.35 32.24 1.76
C ASN A 144 -15.67 31.44 1.81
N THR A 145 -16.44 31.50 0.71
CA THR A 145 -17.73 30.81 0.61
C THR A 145 -17.88 30.05 -0.69
N LEU A 146 -18.54 28.89 -0.64
CA LEU A 146 -18.89 28.08 -1.81
C LEU A 146 -20.42 28.07 -2.00
N ILE A 147 -20.86 27.94 -3.24
CA ILE A 147 -22.26 27.65 -3.58
C ILE A 147 -22.37 26.19 -4.00
N VAL A 148 -23.20 25.44 -3.32
CA VAL A 148 -23.50 24.04 -3.62
C VAL A 148 -24.88 23.87 -4.21
N GLY A 149 -25.02 22.97 -5.20
CA GLY A 149 -26.27 22.64 -5.89
C GLY A 149 -27.16 21.69 -5.07
N ALA A 150 -27.35 22.00 -3.79
CA ALA A 150 -28.26 21.32 -2.90
C ALA A 150 -28.92 22.37 -2.02
N GLY A 151 -30.24 22.35 -1.92
CA GLY A 151 -31.02 23.35 -1.20
C GLY A 151 -32.12 22.74 -0.35
N ARG A 152 -33.03 23.58 0.13
CA ARG A 152 -34.17 23.16 0.99
C ARG A 152 -35.04 22.08 0.36
N ALA A 153 -35.18 22.10 -0.97
CA ALA A 153 -35.92 21.05 -1.68
C ALA A 153 -35.31 19.63 -1.46
N MET A 154 -34.02 19.55 -1.13
CA MET A 154 -33.29 18.31 -0.82
C MET A 154 -33.10 18.08 0.68
N GLY A 155 -33.72 18.89 1.55
CA GLY A 155 -33.61 18.79 3.00
C GLY A 155 -32.40 19.53 3.60
N VAL A 156 -31.73 20.38 2.83
CA VAL A 156 -30.61 21.20 3.34
C VAL A 156 -31.13 22.34 4.19
N ALA A 157 -30.58 22.51 5.37
CA ALA A 157 -30.90 23.57 6.33
C ALA A 157 -29.68 24.38 6.74
N LYS A 158 -29.90 25.62 7.17
CA LYS A 158 -28.86 26.46 7.76
C LYS A 158 -28.28 25.79 9.02
N GLY A 159 -26.94 25.88 9.17
CA GLY A 159 -26.20 25.32 10.28
C GLY A 159 -25.67 23.89 10.01
N GLN A 160 -26.17 23.19 9.01
CA GLN A 160 -25.68 21.83 8.70
C GLN A 160 -24.20 21.85 8.30
N ALA A 161 -23.47 20.83 8.77
CA ALA A 161 -22.08 20.59 8.40
C ALA A 161 -21.98 20.16 6.92
N VAL A 162 -20.94 20.63 6.26
CA VAL A 162 -20.55 20.20 4.90
C VAL A 162 -19.22 19.48 4.97
N THR A 163 -19.21 18.24 4.49
CA THR A 163 -18.04 17.36 4.56
C THR A 163 -17.67 16.82 3.19
N THR A 164 -16.41 16.49 3.01
CA THR A 164 -15.89 15.64 1.94
C THR A 164 -15.44 14.30 2.52
N GLU A 165 -14.87 13.43 1.68
CA GLU A 165 -14.26 12.17 2.13
C GLU A 165 -13.10 12.41 3.13
N GLN A 166 -12.42 13.55 3.03
CA GLN A 166 -11.25 13.87 3.85
C GLN A 166 -11.64 14.50 5.20
N GLY A 167 -12.77 15.22 5.26
CA GLY A 167 -13.20 15.88 6.50
C GLY A 167 -14.17 17.02 6.31
N LEU A 168 -14.29 17.84 7.36
CA LEU A 168 -15.16 19.01 7.39
C LEU A 168 -14.60 20.10 6.47
N VAL A 169 -15.48 20.69 5.64
CA VAL A 169 -15.16 21.80 4.74
C VAL A 169 -15.73 23.13 5.31
N GLY A 170 -16.88 23.06 5.93
CA GLY A 170 -17.57 24.24 6.44
C GLY A 170 -18.99 23.94 6.89
N HIS A 171 -19.84 24.96 6.88
CA HIS A 171 -21.25 24.81 7.22
C HIS A 171 -22.16 25.68 6.37
N ILE A 172 -23.44 25.30 6.28
CA ILE A 172 -24.46 26.04 5.54
C ILE A 172 -24.82 27.33 6.31
N VAL A 173 -24.54 28.48 5.75
CA VAL A 173 -24.97 29.79 6.31
C VAL A 173 -26.28 30.28 5.71
N ASN A 174 -26.56 29.89 4.45
CA ASN A 174 -27.81 30.21 3.80
C ASN A 174 -28.27 29.03 2.94
N ALA A 175 -29.52 28.58 3.13
CA ALA A 175 -30.14 27.55 2.31
C ALA A 175 -31.23 28.18 1.43
N GLY A 176 -30.96 28.21 0.10
CA GLY A 176 -31.96 28.55 -0.92
C GLY A 176 -32.82 27.33 -1.25
N ASN A 177 -33.69 27.45 -2.23
CA ASN A 177 -34.57 26.33 -2.63
C ASN A 177 -33.77 25.20 -3.33
N GLN A 178 -32.91 25.55 -4.30
CA GLN A 178 -32.14 24.59 -5.11
C GLN A 178 -30.63 24.64 -4.84
N SER A 179 -30.13 25.68 -4.18
CA SER A 179 -28.71 25.85 -3.87
C SER A 179 -28.52 26.40 -2.47
N SER A 180 -27.36 26.20 -1.90
CA SER A 180 -27.01 26.69 -0.56
C SER A 180 -25.63 27.30 -0.57
N ARG A 181 -25.40 28.28 0.34
CA ARG A 181 -24.09 28.89 0.55
C ARG A 181 -23.42 28.23 1.74
N VAL A 182 -22.21 27.76 1.53
CA VAL A 182 -21.32 27.17 2.52
C VAL A 182 -20.31 28.22 2.96
N LEU A 183 -20.13 28.41 4.24
CA LEU A 183 -19.03 29.19 4.81
C LEU A 183 -17.88 28.21 5.09
N LEU A 184 -16.71 28.48 4.54
CA LEU A 184 -15.54 27.61 4.70
C LEU A 184 -14.90 27.78 6.09
N LEU A 185 -14.10 26.79 6.48
CA LEU A 185 -13.38 26.81 7.78
C LEU A 185 -12.36 27.94 7.86
N THR A 186 -11.83 28.36 6.73
CA THR A 186 -10.81 29.43 6.59
C THR A 186 -11.40 30.83 6.65
N ASP A 187 -12.72 30.98 6.49
CA ASP A 187 -13.37 32.31 6.52
C ASP A 187 -13.19 33.03 7.87
N VAL A 188 -12.94 34.32 7.80
CA VAL A 188 -12.72 35.16 9.00
C VAL A 188 -13.90 35.18 9.98
N SER A 189 -15.09 34.85 9.50
CA SER A 189 -16.31 34.76 10.31
C SER A 189 -16.56 33.34 10.82
N SER A 190 -15.77 32.36 10.38
CA SER A 190 -15.94 30.96 10.76
C SER A 190 -15.52 30.73 12.22
N ARG A 191 -16.40 30.13 13.00
CA ARG A 191 -16.14 29.74 14.39
C ARG A 191 -16.74 28.36 14.62
N ILE A 192 -15.85 27.37 14.73
CA ILE A 192 -16.24 25.96 14.83
C ILE A 192 -15.82 25.41 16.19
N PRO A 193 -16.76 24.91 17.01
CA PRO A 193 -16.39 24.21 18.22
C PRO A 193 -15.70 22.90 17.89
N VAL A 194 -14.48 22.75 18.40
CA VAL A 194 -13.63 21.58 18.14
C VAL A 194 -13.13 20.97 19.44
N ARG A 195 -12.66 19.73 19.34
CA ARG A 195 -12.00 19.00 20.42
C ARG A 195 -10.71 18.38 19.91
N LEU A 196 -9.68 18.50 20.69
CA LEU A 196 -8.43 17.78 20.48
C LEU A 196 -8.61 16.36 21.03
N GLU A 197 -8.48 15.36 20.19
CA GLU A 197 -8.79 13.96 20.58
C GLU A 197 -7.87 13.48 21.70
N ARG A 198 -6.55 13.68 21.58
CA ARG A 198 -5.57 13.18 22.53
C ARG A 198 -5.69 13.85 23.91
N ALA A 199 -5.75 15.17 23.93
CA ALA A 199 -5.83 15.93 25.17
C ALA A 199 -7.24 15.97 25.75
N ASN A 200 -8.26 15.56 24.98
CA ASN A 200 -9.69 15.69 25.28
C ASN A 200 -10.10 17.13 25.71
N VAL A 201 -9.45 18.11 25.09
CA VAL A 201 -9.63 19.53 25.39
C VAL A 201 -10.49 20.18 24.31
N ARG A 202 -11.41 21.05 24.73
CA ARG A 202 -12.29 21.82 23.86
C ARG A 202 -11.62 23.13 23.48
N ALA A 203 -11.88 23.59 22.26
CA ALA A 203 -11.42 24.85 21.71
C ALA A 203 -12.42 25.37 20.68
N ILE A 204 -12.25 26.61 20.27
CA ILE A 204 -12.94 27.17 19.11
C ILE A 204 -11.89 27.30 18.00
N MET A 205 -12.13 26.64 16.89
CA MET A 205 -11.32 26.89 15.70
C MET A 205 -11.88 28.11 14.97
N ALA A 206 -11.02 29.09 14.74
CA ALA A 206 -11.37 30.36 14.11
C ALA A 206 -10.59 30.52 12.81
N GLY A 207 -11.31 30.83 11.73
CA GLY A 207 -10.71 31.26 10.47
C GLY A 207 -10.17 32.68 10.56
N ASP A 208 -9.13 32.95 9.80
CA ASP A 208 -8.51 34.28 9.66
C ASP A 208 -8.24 34.63 8.19
N GLY A 209 -8.82 33.91 7.26
CA GLY A 209 -8.58 34.04 5.81
C GLY A 209 -7.35 33.29 5.32
N SER A 210 -6.54 32.70 6.20
CA SER A 210 -5.43 31.86 5.83
C SER A 210 -5.86 30.39 5.66
N VAL A 211 -5.04 29.59 4.99
CA VAL A 211 -5.27 28.15 4.80
C VAL A 211 -5.13 27.34 6.10
N THR A 212 -4.60 27.94 7.16
CA THR A 212 -4.40 27.29 8.47
C THR A 212 -5.11 28.07 9.56
N PRO A 213 -6.41 27.80 9.83
CA PRO A 213 -7.16 28.38 10.93
C PRO A 213 -6.45 28.19 12.27
N TYR A 214 -6.75 29.03 13.25
CA TYR A 214 -6.15 28.95 14.58
C TYR A 214 -7.13 28.45 15.64
N LEU A 215 -6.58 27.93 16.74
CA LEU A 215 -7.36 27.52 17.91
C LEU A 215 -7.41 28.64 18.95
N ASP A 216 -8.61 29.01 19.34
CA ASP A 216 -8.92 29.97 20.35
C ASP A 216 -9.61 29.30 21.56
N TYR A 217 -9.68 30.02 22.70
CA TYR A 217 -10.31 29.55 23.94
C TYR A 217 -9.73 28.25 24.50
N LEU A 218 -8.44 28.02 24.29
CA LEU A 218 -7.76 26.88 24.91
C LEU A 218 -7.56 27.13 26.42
N PRO A 219 -7.84 26.14 27.29
CA PRO A 219 -7.52 26.25 28.71
C PRO A 219 -6.03 26.48 28.94
N ARG A 220 -5.71 27.32 29.94
CA ARG A 220 -4.30 27.62 30.29
C ARG A 220 -3.59 26.34 30.73
N GLY A 221 -2.39 26.15 30.24
CA GLY A 221 -1.58 24.96 30.57
C GLY A 221 -1.87 23.73 29.69
N THR A 222 -2.72 23.84 28.65
CA THR A 222 -2.92 22.78 27.69
C THR A 222 -1.61 22.51 26.93
N MET A 223 -1.07 21.29 27.07
CA MET A 223 0.05 20.82 26.26
C MET A 223 -0.47 20.35 24.91
N LEU A 224 -0.23 21.15 23.89
CA LEU A 224 -0.49 20.79 22.50
C LEU A 224 0.75 20.13 21.91
N VAL A 225 0.54 19.07 21.17
CA VAL A 225 1.59 18.42 20.40
C VAL A 225 1.25 18.52 18.93
N ALA A 226 2.22 18.87 18.11
CA ALA A 226 2.08 18.84 16.67
C ALA A 226 1.61 17.44 16.22
N GLY A 227 0.65 17.40 15.29
CA GLY A 227 0.00 16.18 14.86
C GLY A 227 -1.21 15.75 15.71
N ASP A 228 -1.55 16.45 16.81
CA ASP A 228 -2.78 16.15 17.54
C ASP A 228 -4.00 16.34 16.63
N ARG A 229 -4.86 15.32 16.62
CA ARG A 229 -6.04 15.31 15.78
C ARG A 229 -7.13 16.21 16.35
N VAL A 230 -7.71 17.02 15.46
CA VAL A 230 -8.78 17.96 15.77
C VAL A 230 -10.06 17.46 15.12
N VAL A 231 -11.12 17.34 15.93
CA VAL A 231 -12.46 16.91 15.49
C VAL A 231 -13.52 17.87 15.97
N THR A 232 -14.69 17.85 15.35
CA THR A 232 -15.83 18.68 15.84
C THR A 232 -16.26 18.25 17.24
N ALA A 233 -16.60 19.24 18.07
CA ALA A 233 -17.24 19.03 19.37
C ALA A 233 -18.77 19.09 19.23
N SER A 234 -19.49 18.40 20.15
CA SER A 234 -20.96 18.42 20.19
C SER A 234 -21.55 19.67 20.83
N ASP A 235 -20.70 20.58 21.29
CA ASP A 235 -21.12 21.75 22.03
C ASP A 235 -21.85 22.75 21.11
N GLY A 236 -23.08 23.04 21.43
CA GLY A 236 -23.93 23.95 20.66
C GLY A 236 -24.89 23.31 19.68
N GLY A 237 -24.89 21.98 19.52
CA GLY A 237 -25.89 21.25 18.72
C GLY A 237 -25.86 21.53 17.20
N VAL A 238 -24.87 22.29 16.72
CA VAL A 238 -24.76 22.71 15.30
C VAL A 238 -24.05 21.66 14.47
N PHE A 239 -23.04 21.02 15.04
CA PHE A 239 -22.22 20.04 14.32
C PHE A 239 -22.36 18.66 14.95
N PRO A 240 -22.48 17.59 14.14
CA PRO A 240 -22.26 16.24 14.63
C PRO A 240 -20.86 16.14 15.27
N PRO A 241 -20.73 15.51 16.45
CA PRO A 241 -19.42 15.33 17.09
C PRO A 241 -18.54 14.34 16.31
N GLY A 242 -17.23 14.55 16.36
CA GLY A 242 -16.26 13.60 15.85
C GLY A 242 -15.99 13.70 14.34
N LEU A 243 -16.51 14.73 13.65
CA LEU A 243 -16.11 14.94 12.25
C LEU A 243 -14.65 15.37 12.19
N PRO A 244 -13.82 14.74 11.35
CA PRO A 244 -12.42 15.10 11.21
C PRO A 244 -12.28 16.50 10.61
N VAL A 245 -11.41 17.31 11.20
CA VAL A 245 -11.16 18.71 10.79
C VAL A 245 -9.73 18.83 10.29
N GLY A 246 -8.74 18.42 11.07
CA GLY A 246 -7.33 18.57 10.76
C GLY A 246 -6.42 18.08 11.86
N ILE A 247 -5.18 18.52 11.82
CA ILE A 247 -4.16 18.27 12.83
C ILE A 247 -3.55 19.58 13.31
N VAL A 248 -3.12 19.61 14.57
CA VAL A 248 -2.38 20.75 15.12
C VAL A 248 -1.06 20.87 14.36
N ALA A 249 -0.81 22.03 13.75
CA ALA A 249 0.44 22.34 13.08
C ALA A 249 1.60 22.49 14.07
N GLU A 250 2.82 22.31 13.60
CA GLU A 250 4.01 22.60 14.41
C GLU A 250 4.01 24.07 14.84
N GLY A 251 4.32 24.30 16.13
CA GLY A 251 4.09 25.55 16.80
C GLY A 251 4.84 26.74 16.20
N GLY A 252 4.06 27.82 15.96
CA GLY A 252 4.58 29.16 15.73
C GLY A 252 4.38 30.02 16.97
N ALA A 253 5.05 31.20 17.02
CA ALA A 253 4.79 32.20 18.02
C ALA A 253 3.35 32.73 17.82
N GLY A 254 2.44 32.45 18.75
CA GLY A 254 1.06 32.93 18.70
C GLY A 254 0.03 31.82 18.98
N PHE A 255 -1.15 32.00 18.44
CA PHE A 255 -2.22 31.01 18.57
C PHE A 255 -1.87 29.69 17.80
N PRO A 256 -2.12 28.51 18.40
CA PRO A 256 -1.92 27.24 17.72
C PRO A 256 -2.74 27.15 16.44
N ARG A 257 -2.13 26.70 15.36
CA ARG A 257 -2.77 26.58 14.05
C ARG A 257 -3.15 25.15 13.75
N VAL A 258 -4.14 24.98 12.85
CA VAL A 258 -4.63 23.69 12.41
C VAL A 258 -4.37 23.54 10.91
N THR A 259 -3.68 22.48 10.52
CA THR A 259 -3.61 22.05 9.12
C THR A 259 -4.86 21.24 8.83
N LEU A 260 -5.70 21.72 7.95
CA LEU A 260 -6.95 21.05 7.58
C LEU A 260 -6.68 19.76 6.79
N PHE A 261 -7.57 18.77 6.92
CA PHE A 261 -7.53 17.57 6.08
C PHE A 261 -8.09 17.82 4.69
N THR A 262 -8.95 18.82 4.56
CA THR A 262 -9.57 19.19 3.27
C THR A 262 -8.75 20.26 2.58
N ASP A 263 -8.43 20.03 1.30
CA ASP A 263 -7.90 21.09 0.43
C ASP A 263 -9.07 21.93 -0.09
N GLU A 264 -9.08 23.21 0.21
CA GLU A 264 -10.14 24.14 -0.20
C GLU A 264 -9.91 24.72 -1.61
N ARG A 265 -9.01 24.11 -2.41
CA ARG A 265 -8.73 24.52 -3.78
C ARG A 265 -9.44 23.68 -4.82
#